data_7bf1faac9e596e4d8edb7f1fb72d72f2
#
_entry.id   7bf1faac9e596e4d8edb7f1fb72d72f2
#
_cell.length_a   1.000
_cell.length_b   1.000
_cell.length_c   1.000
_cell.angle_alpha   90.00
_cell.angle_beta   90.00
_cell.angle_gamma   90.00
#
_symmetry.space_group_name_H-M   'P 1'
#
loop_
_entity.id
_entity.type
_entity.pdbx_description
1 polymer ?
#
loop_
_entity_poly.entity_id
_entity_poly.type
_entity_poly.pdbx_seq_one_letter_code
_entity_poly.pdbx_strand_id
1 'polypeptide(L)'
;MKKSVLTLTLLLLTVTLMASCAGKAKPAQATEDTQAVEASVDEAQAEGLAPDFELPNLQGSTTKLSSLRGKYVVLDFWGSWCIWCIRGIPSMKDAYAKYKDKMEILGVDCRDTEDKWKAAVDEHQLPWLQVRCPDEKLQTIADQYGIEGFPTKVVIDPNGKIINTVVGEDPAFYTYLDSLFK
;
A
#
# COMPACT_ATOMS: atom_id res chain seq x y z
N MET A 1 -59.93 34.03 4.90
CA MET A 1 -61.12 34.07 5.79
C MET A 1 -60.90 33.11 6.94
N LYS A 2 -60.98 33.68 8.15
CA LYS A 2 -61.26 33.05 9.48
C LYS A 2 -60.17 32.16 10.05
N LYS A 3 -59.36 32.63 10.99
CA LYS A 3 -59.62 32.83 12.46
C LYS A 3 -59.81 31.46 13.14
N SER A 4 -59.01 31.07 14.09
CA SER A 4 -58.87 31.46 15.53
C SER A 4 -58.62 30.14 16.24
N VAL A 5 -58.09 29.91 17.34
CA VAL A 5 -57.78 30.51 18.63
C VAL A 5 -57.01 29.44 19.44
N LEU A 6 -55.90 29.73 19.94
CA LEU A 6 -55.45 29.78 21.33
C LEU A 6 -56.22 28.93 22.35
N THR A 7 -55.61 27.94 22.95
CA THR A 7 -55.85 27.63 24.37
C THR A 7 -54.56 27.12 25.03
N LEU A 8 -54.13 27.92 25.93
CA LEU A 8 -53.12 27.74 26.96
C LEU A 8 -53.74 26.94 28.11
N THR A 9 -53.20 25.83 28.51
CA THR A 9 -53.43 25.27 29.84
C THR A 9 -52.14 24.76 30.45
N LEU A 10 -51.73 25.51 31.43
CA LEU A 10 -50.73 25.26 32.46
C LEU A 10 -51.29 24.26 33.47
N LEU A 11 -50.61 23.14 33.74
CA LEU A 11 -50.78 22.47 35.03
C LEU A 11 -49.47 21.77 35.46
N LEU A 12 -49.16 22.14 36.68
CA LEU A 12 -48.01 21.83 37.53
C LEU A 12 -47.80 20.34 37.86
N LEU A 13 -46.49 20.07 38.05
CA LEU A 13 -45.84 19.28 39.13
C LEU A 13 -46.33 17.85 39.41
N THR A 14 -45.46 16.87 39.18
CA THR A 14 -45.06 15.93 40.25
C THR A 14 -43.66 15.40 39.95
N VAL A 15 -42.76 15.69 40.88
CA VAL A 15 -41.45 15.06 41.07
C VAL A 15 -41.68 13.65 41.56
N THR A 16 -41.21 12.66 40.83
CA THR A 16 -40.95 11.33 41.39
C THR A 16 -39.50 10.94 41.10
N LEU A 17 -38.72 10.98 42.16
CA LEU A 17 -37.39 10.45 42.27
C LEU A 17 -37.46 8.92 42.25
N MET A 18 -36.94 8.26 41.22
CA MET A 18 -36.57 6.84 41.27
C MET A 18 -35.13 6.70 40.82
N ALA A 19 -34.27 6.47 41.77
CA ALA A 19 -32.95 5.95 41.61
C ALA A 19 -33.03 4.48 41.16
N SER A 20 -32.39 4.10 40.04
CA SER A 20 -31.92 2.73 39.90
C SER A 20 -30.87 2.59 38.79
N CYS A 21 -29.76 2.02 39.20
CA CYS A 21 -28.80 1.19 38.49
C CYS A 21 -28.02 1.76 37.31
N ALA A 22 -26.80 2.09 37.64
CA ALA A 22 -25.63 2.17 36.78
C ALA A 22 -25.48 0.93 35.89
N GLY A 23 -25.70 1.11 34.60
CA GLY A 23 -25.13 0.30 33.56
C GLY A 23 -24.01 1.11 32.91
N LYS A 24 -22.78 0.90 33.31
CA LYS A 24 -21.58 1.44 32.67
C LYS A 24 -21.44 0.77 31.30
N ALA A 25 -21.99 1.37 30.26
CA ALA A 25 -21.59 1.06 28.91
C ALA A 25 -20.19 1.67 28.69
N LYS A 26 -19.21 0.82 28.54
CA LYS A 26 -17.83 1.16 28.17
C LYS A 26 -17.89 1.75 26.74
N PRO A 27 -17.41 2.98 26.48
CA PRO A 27 -17.27 3.44 25.12
C PRO A 27 -16.20 2.59 24.42
N ALA A 28 -16.49 2.11 23.21
CA ALA A 28 -15.61 1.35 22.37
C ALA A 28 -14.34 2.16 22.11
N GLN A 29 -13.21 1.56 22.45
CA GLN A 29 -11.87 2.00 22.06
C GLN A 29 -11.72 1.79 20.53
N ALA A 30 -12.01 2.82 19.74
CA ALA A 30 -11.83 2.81 18.30
C ALA A 30 -10.95 3.98 17.81
N THR A 31 -10.30 4.72 18.71
CA THR A 31 -9.53 5.92 18.34
C THR A 31 -8.03 5.84 18.62
N GLU A 32 -7.54 4.81 19.31
CA GLU A 32 -6.11 4.69 19.61
C GLU A 32 -5.32 4.01 18.48
N ASP A 33 -5.92 3.07 17.74
CA ASP A 33 -5.21 2.37 16.65
C ASP A 33 -4.95 3.26 15.42
N THR A 34 -5.83 4.22 15.12
CA THR A 34 -5.66 5.11 13.96
C THR A 34 -4.55 6.14 14.20
N GLN A 35 -4.45 6.70 15.40
CA GLN A 35 -3.39 7.67 15.73
C GLN A 35 -2.00 7.05 15.82
N ALA A 36 -1.91 5.80 16.29
CA ALA A 36 -0.63 5.07 16.36
C ALA A 36 -0.11 4.70 14.95
N VAL A 37 -1.00 4.39 14.02
CA VAL A 37 -0.62 4.07 12.63
C VAL A 37 -0.18 5.33 11.89
N GLU A 38 -0.89 6.46 12.02
CA GLU A 38 -0.50 7.73 11.40
C GLU A 38 0.84 8.26 11.93
N ALA A 39 1.08 8.21 13.25
CA ALA A 39 2.35 8.62 13.84
C ALA A 39 3.53 7.74 13.37
N SER A 40 3.32 6.43 13.19
CA SER A 40 4.37 5.53 12.72
C SER A 40 4.72 5.70 11.24
N VAL A 41 3.76 6.13 10.41
CA VAL A 41 3.98 6.41 8.98
C VAL A 41 4.77 7.72 8.82
N ASP A 42 4.45 8.75 9.58
CA ASP A 42 5.14 10.04 9.55
C ASP A 42 6.61 9.92 10.01
N GLU A 43 6.89 9.15 11.07
CA GLU A 43 8.27 8.90 11.53
C GLU A 43 9.08 8.12 10.48
N ALA A 44 8.51 7.09 9.86
CA ALA A 44 9.17 6.31 8.83
C ALA A 44 9.50 7.15 7.58
N GLN A 45 8.60 8.06 7.17
CA GLN A 45 8.83 8.98 6.07
C GLN A 45 9.91 10.03 6.39
N ALA A 46 9.97 10.51 7.63
CA ALA A 46 11.01 11.45 8.08
C ALA A 46 12.42 10.82 8.02
N GLU A 47 12.54 9.50 8.17
CA GLU A 47 13.81 8.76 8.05
C GLU A 47 14.12 8.30 6.61
N GLY A 48 13.22 8.52 5.65
CA GLY A 48 13.32 8.05 4.28
C GLY A 48 13.14 6.53 4.15
N LEU A 49 12.52 5.89 5.13
CA LEU A 49 12.18 4.47 5.10
C LEU A 49 11.01 4.23 4.14
N ALA A 50 11.09 3.11 3.40
CA ALA A 50 10.00 2.67 2.56
C ALA A 50 8.78 2.32 3.43
N PRO A 51 7.60 2.89 3.14
CA PRO A 51 6.35 2.52 3.80
C PRO A 51 6.11 1.02 3.72
N ASP A 52 5.86 0.37 4.86
CA ASP A 52 5.69 -1.08 4.90
C ASP A 52 4.28 -1.45 4.43
N PHE A 53 4.18 -2.56 3.72
CA PHE A 53 2.91 -3.14 3.31
C PHE A 53 2.96 -4.67 3.35
N GLU A 54 1.79 -5.28 3.38
CA GLU A 54 1.61 -6.72 3.27
C GLU A 54 0.53 -7.01 2.22
N LEU A 55 0.91 -7.75 1.16
CA LEU A 55 0.07 -8.00 -0.01
C LEU A 55 0.02 -9.48 -0.37
N PRO A 56 -1.11 -9.95 -0.98
CA PRO A 56 -1.26 -11.32 -1.44
C PRO A 56 -0.21 -11.70 -2.48
N ASN A 57 0.37 -12.88 -2.36
CA ASN A 57 1.33 -13.45 -3.29
C ASN A 57 0.75 -14.60 -4.13
N LEU A 58 1.53 -15.12 -5.08
CA LEU A 58 1.11 -16.19 -5.98
C LEU A 58 0.78 -17.52 -5.27
N GLN A 59 1.33 -17.73 -4.08
CA GLN A 59 1.14 -18.96 -3.30
C GLN A 59 -0.13 -18.94 -2.44
N GLY A 60 -0.94 -17.86 -2.52
CA GLY A 60 -2.17 -17.70 -1.73
C GLY A 60 -1.93 -17.29 -0.28
N SER A 61 -0.70 -16.90 0.07
CA SER A 61 -0.32 -16.27 1.33
C SER A 61 -0.04 -14.79 1.11
N THR A 62 0.55 -14.11 2.09
CA THR A 62 0.97 -12.71 1.96
C THR A 62 2.48 -12.59 1.99
N THR A 63 3.00 -11.51 1.37
CA THR A 63 4.40 -11.09 1.47
C THR A 63 4.42 -9.69 2.07
N LYS A 64 5.19 -9.54 3.14
CA LYS A 64 5.42 -8.26 3.80
C LYS A 64 6.74 -7.65 3.29
N LEU A 65 6.72 -6.38 2.87
CA LEU A 65 7.92 -5.73 2.34
C LEU A 65 9.10 -5.78 3.33
N SER A 66 8.85 -5.48 4.60
CA SER A 66 9.90 -5.49 5.63
C SER A 66 10.54 -6.86 5.87
N SER A 67 9.92 -7.96 5.42
CA SER A 67 10.53 -9.30 5.47
C SER A 67 11.69 -9.48 4.48
N LEU A 68 11.84 -8.57 3.52
CA LEU A 68 12.92 -8.57 2.51
C LEU A 68 14.13 -7.74 2.93
N ARG A 69 14.12 -7.12 4.11
CA ARG A 69 15.28 -6.38 4.64
C ARG A 69 16.53 -7.25 4.69
N GLY A 70 17.69 -6.60 4.58
CA GLY A 70 19.00 -7.28 4.52
C GLY A 70 19.51 -7.49 3.08
N LYS A 71 18.67 -7.26 2.07
CA LYS A 71 19.05 -7.18 0.65
C LYS A 71 18.56 -5.86 0.07
N TYR A 72 19.11 -5.47 -1.06
CA TYR A 72 18.48 -4.44 -1.89
C TYR A 72 17.16 -4.98 -2.44
N VAL A 73 16.13 -4.14 -2.48
CA VAL A 73 14.82 -4.50 -3.05
C VAL A 73 14.48 -3.49 -4.14
N VAL A 74 14.08 -3.99 -5.30
CA VAL A 74 13.46 -3.20 -6.35
C VAL A 74 11.96 -3.49 -6.32
N LEU A 75 11.16 -2.52 -5.86
CA LEU A 75 9.72 -2.58 -6.10
C LEU A 75 9.48 -2.20 -7.56
N ASP A 76 8.78 -3.05 -8.29
CA ASP A 76 8.33 -2.78 -9.65
C ASP A 76 6.80 -2.72 -9.66
N PHE A 77 6.26 -1.49 -9.65
CA PHE A 77 4.81 -1.28 -9.75
C PHE A 77 4.40 -1.38 -11.21
N TRP A 78 3.61 -2.40 -11.54
CA TRP A 78 3.28 -2.76 -12.90
C TRP A 78 1.83 -3.27 -13.06
N GLY A 79 1.45 -3.68 -14.24
CA GLY A 79 0.20 -4.39 -14.54
C GLY A 79 0.23 -4.97 -15.94
N SER A 80 -0.58 -6.01 -16.20
CA SER A 80 -0.65 -6.69 -17.50
C SER A 80 -1.13 -5.77 -18.63
N TRP A 81 -1.89 -4.75 -18.29
CA TRP A 81 -2.43 -3.73 -19.20
C TRP A 81 -1.38 -2.67 -19.58
N CYS A 82 -0.23 -2.61 -18.91
CA CYS A 82 0.78 -1.57 -19.07
C CYS A 82 1.81 -1.96 -20.13
N ILE A 83 1.67 -1.40 -21.34
CA ILE A 83 2.55 -1.73 -22.46
C ILE A 83 4.04 -1.43 -22.20
N TRP A 84 4.34 -0.34 -21.46
CA TRP A 84 5.71 0.01 -21.12
C TRP A 84 6.29 -0.93 -20.05
N CYS A 85 5.45 -1.43 -19.13
CA CYS A 85 5.85 -2.44 -18.16
C CYS A 85 6.26 -3.73 -18.89
N ILE A 86 5.42 -4.19 -19.82
CA ILE A 86 5.69 -5.41 -20.60
C ILE A 86 6.96 -5.26 -21.47
N ARG A 87 7.18 -4.10 -22.08
CA ARG A 87 8.40 -3.83 -22.85
C ARG A 87 9.68 -3.82 -22.01
N GLY A 88 9.59 -3.46 -20.74
CA GLY A 88 10.72 -3.46 -19.81
C GLY A 88 11.11 -4.83 -19.26
N ILE A 89 10.23 -5.84 -19.34
CA ILE A 89 10.47 -7.16 -18.77
C ILE A 89 11.80 -7.81 -19.21
N PRO A 90 12.20 -7.79 -20.49
CA PRO A 90 13.48 -8.38 -20.89
C PRO A 90 14.66 -7.75 -20.15
N SER A 91 14.75 -6.42 -20.09
CA SER A 91 15.82 -5.70 -19.39
C SER A 91 15.80 -5.96 -17.88
N MET A 92 14.59 -6.07 -17.28
CA MET A 92 14.46 -6.44 -15.87
C MET A 92 14.94 -7.88 -15.61
N LYS A 93 14.66 -8.83 -16.52
CA LYS A 93 15.17 -10.21 -16.42
C LYS A 93 16.69 -10.26 -16.48
N ASP A 94 17.30 -9.51 -17.39
CA ASP A 94 18.76 -9.43 -17.51
C ASP A 94 19.37 -8.85 -16.24
N ALA A 95 18.81 -7.77 -15.70
CA ALA A 95 19.25 -7.17 -14.45
C ALA A 95 19.07 -8.14 -13.28
N TYR A 96 17.94 -8.83 -13.18
CA TYR A 96 17.71 -9.81 -12.12
C TYR A 96 18.67 -10.99 -12.20
N ALA A 97 18.88 -11.56 -13.38
CA ALA A 97 19.83 -12.65 -13.59
C ALA A 97 21.25 -12.25 -13.16
N LYS A 98 21.63 -10.99 -13.40
CA LYS A 98 22.95 -10.45 -13.06
C LYS A 98 23.12 -10.17 -11.57
N TYR A 99 22.08 -9.74 -10.86
CA TYR A 99 22.19 -9.19 -9.51
C TYR A 99 21.35 -9.90 -8.43
N LYS A 100 20.64 -11.00 -8.72
CA LYS A 100 19.76 -11.73 -7.78
C LYS A 100 20.42 -12.14 -6.46
N ASP A 101 21.74 -12.25 -6.43
CA ASP A 101 22.47 -12.57 -5.19
C ASP A 101 22.60 -11.34 -4.27
N LYS A 102 22.50 -10.13 -4.83
CA LYS A 102 22.63 -8.84 -4.12
C LYS A 102 21.28 -8.15 -3.93
N MET A 103 20.33 -8.38 -4.83
CA MET A 103 19.01 -7.74 -4.79
C MET A 103 17.88 -8.74 -5.02
N GLU A 104 16.69 -8.37 -4.54
CA GLU A 104 15.43 -9.00 -4.88
C GLU A 104 14.56 -8.01 -5.67
N ILE A 105 13.74 -8.51 -6.58
CA ILE A 105 12.67 -7.73 -7.21
C ILE A 105 11.35 -8.18 -6.60
N LEU A 106 10.52 -7.24 -6.17
CA LEU A 106 9.15 -7.46 -5.79
C LEU A 106 8.24 -6.76 -6.80
N GLY A 107 7.69 -7.53 -7.74
CA GLY A 107 6.67 -7.04 -8.66
C GLY A 107 5.37 -6.81 -7.90
N VAL A 108 4.87 -5.59 -7.92
CA VAL A 108 3.61 -5.18 -7.30
C VAL A 108 2.61 -4.91 -8.41
N ASP A 109 1.80 -5.92 -8.71
CA ASP A 109 0.74 -5.78 -9.70
C ASP A 109 -0.35 -4.85 -9.22
N CYS A 110 -0.79 -3.97 -10.10
CA CYS A 110 -1.80 -2.96 -9.84
C CYS A 110 -2.90 -2.99 -10.91
N ARG A 111 -4.16 -2.94 -10.47
CA ARG A 111 -5.36 -2.83 -11.33
C ARG A 111 -5.67 -4.08 -12.16
N ASP A 112 -5.03 -5.20 -11.91
CA ASP A 112 -5.42 -6.47 -12.52
C ASP A 112 -6.34 -7.26 -11.59
N THR A 113 -7.20 -8.08 -12.18
CA THR A 113 -7.82 -9.17 -11.44
C THR A 113 -6.76 -10.23 -11.12
N GLU A 114 -7.02 -11.05 -10.11
CA GLU A 114 -6.08 -12.12 -9.72
C GLU A 114 -5.74 -13.06 -10.88
N ASP A 115 -6.74 -13.41 -11.70
CA ASP A 115 -6.53 -14.29 -12.86
C ASP A 115 -5.67 -13.64 -13.94
N LYS A 116 -5.88 -12.35 -14.23
CA LYS A 116 -5.06 -11.61 -15.21
C LYS A 116 -3.62 -11.47 -14.76
N TRP A 117 -3.44 -11.11 -13.48
CA TRP A 117 -2.11 -11.04 -12.88
C TRP A 117 -1.36 -12.38 -12.99
N LYS A 118 -1.99 -13.48 -12.52
CA LYS A 118 -1.38 -14.82 -12.59
C LYS A 118 -1.05 -15.23 -14.01
N ALA A 119 -1.98 -15.00 -14.95
CA ALA A 119 -1.77 -15.30 -16.36
C ALA A 119 -0.59 -14.52 -16.95
N ALA A 120 -0.47 -13.21 -16.63
CA ALA A 120 0.64 -12.38 -17.10
C ALA A 120 1.99 -12.80 -16.51
N VAL A 121 2.03 -13.15 -15.21
CA VAL A 121 3.25 -13.66 -14.58
C VAL A 121 3.72 -14.95 -15.25
N ASP A 122 2.80 -15.87 -15.57
CA ASP A 122 3.10 -17.13 -16.25
C ASP A 122 3.50 -16.89 -17.72
N GLU A 123 2.72 -16.10 -18.48
CA GLU A 123 3.00 -15.76 -19.87
C GLU A 123 4.39 -15.16 -20.04
N HIS A 124 4.72 -14.21 -19.18
CA HIS A 124 6.01 -13.54 -19.24
C HIS A 124 7.10 -14.25 -18.44
N GLN A 125 6.79 -15.35 -17.76
CA GLN A 125 7.76 -16.15 -16.97
C GLN A 125 8.59 -15.26 -16.05
N LEU A 126 7.93 -14.47 -15.20
CA LEU A 126 8.61 -13.53 -14.28
C LEU A 126 9.30 -14.31 -13.14
N PRO A 127 10.64 -14.26 -13.02
CA PRO A 127 11.38 -15.14 -12.11
C PRO A 127 11.51 -14.61 -10.68
N TRP A 128 11.01 -13.41 -10.40
CA TRP A 128 11.11 -12.75 -9.09
C TRP A 128 9.79 -12.78 -8.33
N LEU A 129 9.83 -12.33 -7.07
CA LEU A 129 8.68 -12.30 -6.19
C LEU A 129 7.56 -11.41 -6.76
N GLN A 130 6.33 -11.90 -6.61
CA GLN A 130 5.14 -11.21 -7.13
C GLN A 130 4.09 -11.08 -6.04
N VAL A 131 3.52 -9.88 -5.93
CA VAL A 131 2.34 -9.60 -5.10
C VAL A 131 1.32 -8.79 -5.91
N ARG A 132 0.05 -8.91 -5.54
CA ARG A 132 -1.03 -8.11 -6.14
C ARG A 132 -1.53 -7.07 -5.16
N CYS A 133 -1.59 -5.82 -5.59
CA CYS A 133 -2.20 -4.74 -4.83
C CYS A 133 -3.72 -4.77 -5.04
N PRO A 134 -4.53 -5.10 -4.03
CA PRO A 134 -5.98 -5.00 -4.13
C PRO A 134 -6.42 -3.56 -4.33
N ASP A 135 -7.55 -3.36 -5.04
CA ASP A 135 -8.04 -2.03 -5.43
C ASP A 135 -8.25 -1.10 -4.22
N GLU A 136 -8.71 -1.65 -3.09
CA GLU A 136 -8.92 -0.92 -1.83
C GLU A 136 -7.62 -0.41 -1.18
N LYS A 137 -6.47 -1.00 -1.50
CA LYS A 137 -5.14 -0.57 -1.00
C LYS A 137 -4.38 0.30 -1.99
N LEU A 138 -4.80 0.29 -3.26
CA LEU A 138 -4.04 0.91 -4.34
C LEU A 138 -3.80 2.40 -4.12
N GLN A 139 -4.85 3.17 -3.76
CA GLN A 139 -4.70 4.60 -3.56
C GLN A 139 -3.73 4.91 -2.42
N THR A 140 -3.85 4.22 -1.29
CA THR A 140 -2.96 4.42 -0.14
C THR A 140 -1.50 4.13 -0.51
N ILE A 141 -1.24 3.01 -1.19
CA ILE A 141 0.13 2.65 -1.61
C ILE A 141 0.66 3.62 -2.67
N ALA A 142 -0.20 4.04 -3.61
CA ALA A 142 0.19 5.00 -4.63
C ALA A 142 0.60 6.34 -4.02
N ASP A 143 -0.16 6.84 -3.04
CA ASP A 143 0.14 8.09 -2.35
C ASP A 143 1.44 7.98 -1.53
N GLN A 144 1.63 6.87 -0.81
CA GLN A 144 2.82 6.62 0.00
C GLN A 144 4.11 6.53 -0.82
N TYR A 145 4.06 5.99 -2.02
CA TYR A 145 5.23 5.81 -2.90
C TYR A 145 5.33 6.86 -4.01
N GLY A 146 4.39 7.81 -4.08
CA GLY A 146 4.37 8.83 -5.11
C GLY A 146 4.20 8.26 -6.52
N ILE A 147 3.30 7.25 -6.69
CA ILE A 147 3.11 6.57 -7.98
C ILE A 147 2.24 7.43 -8.88
N GLU A 148 2.85 8.14 -9.82
CA GLU A 148 2.18 8.99 -10.79
C GLU A 148 1.94 8.28 -12.14
N GLY A 149 2.62 7.15 -12.37
CA GLY A 149 2.53 6.40 -13.63
C GLY A 149 3.11 4.99 -13.53
N PHE A 150 3.00 4.21 -14.62
CA PHE A 150 3.49 2.84 -14.69
C PHE A 150 4.40 2.63 -15.91
N PRO A 151 5.49 1.83 -15.76
CA PRO A 151 5.98 1.29 -14.51
C PRO A 151 6.54 2.38 -13.58
N THR A 152 6.50 2.16 -12.27
CA THR A 152 7.32 2.90 -11.32
C THR A 152 8.22 1.92 -10.60
N LYS A 153 9.52 2.19 -10.60
CA LYS A 153 10.53 1.36 -9.94
C LYS A 153 11.12 2.11 -8.76
N VAL A 154 11.07 1.49 -7.57
CA VAL A 154 11.63 2.07 -6.33
C VAL A 154 12.73 1.17 -5.82
N VAL A 155 13.93 1.71 -5.66
CA VAL A 155 15.08 0.97 -5.12
C VAL A 155 15.22 1.26 -3.65
N ILE A 156 15.24 0.19 -2.86
CA ILE A 156 15.32 0.20 -1.40
C ILE A 156 16.63 -0.47 -0.98
N ASP A 157 17.37 0.16 -0.07
CA ASP A 157 18.60 -0.39 0.48
C ASP A 157 18.34 -1.52 1.51
N PRO A 158 19.37 -2.27 1.95
CA PRO A 158 19.19 -3.34 2.94
C PRO A 158 18.62 -2.90 4.29
N ASN A 159 18.69 -1.59 4.62
CA ASN A 159 18.13 -1.03 5.86
C ASN A 159 16.66 -0.63 5.69
N GLY A 160 16.12 -0.70 4.47
CA GLY A 160 14.75 -0.33 4.16
C GLY A 160 14.58 1.11 3.70
N LYS A 161 15.68 1.85 3.42
CA LYS A 161 15.62 3.22 2.90
C LYS A 161 15.39 3.25 1.39
N ILE A 162 14.50 4.13 0.94
CA ILE A 162 14.36 4.44 -0.49
C ILE A 162 15.60 5.24 -0.93
N ILE A 163 16.30 4.74 -1.93
CA ILE A 163 17.53 5.36 -2.46
C ILE A 163 17.41 5.81 -3.92
N ASN A 164 16.40 5.34 -4.64
CA ASN A 164 16.09 5.81 -5.99
C ASN A 164 14.64 5.51 -6.36
N THR A 165 14.02 6.36 -7.18
CA THR A 165 12.69 6.15 -7.76
C THR A 165 12.73 6.59 -9.22
N VAL A 166 12.21 5.74 -10.12
CA VAL A 166 12.13 6.01 -11.56
C VAL A 166 10.72 5.72 -12.04
N VAL A 167 10.13 6.69 -12.74
CA VAL A 167 8.81 6.56 -13.38
C VAL A 167 9.02 6.32 -14.86
N GLY A 168 8.35 5.33 -15.40
CA GLY A 168 8.47 4.90 -16.79
C GLY A 168 9.58 3.87 -17.01
N GLU A 169 9.72 3.42 -18.26
CA GLU A 169 10.79 2.51 -18.69
C GLU A 169 11.96 3.34 -19.19
N ASP A 170 13.01 3.44 -18.36
CA ASP A 170 14.20 4.25 -18.64
C ASP A 170 15.47 3.38 -18.60
N PRO A 171 16.26 3.30 -19.69
CA PRO A 171 17.54 2.58 -19.70
C PRO A 171 18.53 3.07 -18.65
N ALA A 172 18.43 4.34 -18.21
CA ALA A 172 19.28 4.88 -17.15
C ALA A 172 19.09 4.14 -15.81
N PHE A 173 17.92 3.54 -15.56
CA PHE A 173 17.68 2.70 -14.40
C PHE A 173 18.65 1.51 -14.33
N TYR A 174 18.88 0.83 -15.42
CA TYR A 174 19.77 -0.33 -15.47
C TYR A 174 21.24 0.10 -15.33
N THR A 175 21.61 1.25 -15.90
CA THR A 175 22.93 1.87 -15.68
C THR A 175 23.14 2.22 -14.20
N TYR A 176 22.12 2.69 -13.53
CA TYR A 176 22.16 2.95 -12.10
C TYR A 176 22.38 1.66 -11.30
N LEU A 177 21.64 0.57 -11.59
CA LEU A 177 21.85 -0.73 -10.95
C LEU A 177 23.29 -1.24 -11.19
N ASP A 178 23.84 -1.07 -12.40
CA ASP A 178 25.21 -1.42 -12.71
C ASP A 178 26.22 -0.62 -11.87
N SER A 179 25.93 0.63 -11.57
CA SER A 179 26.78 1.46 -10.70
C SER A 179 26.68 1.08 -9.23
N LEU A 180 25.48 0.68 -8.78
CA LEU A 180 25.19 0.32 -7.39
C LEU A 180 25.84 -1.02 -6.99
N PHE A 181 25.93 -1.97 -7.93
CA PHE A 181 26.35 -3.35 -7.65
C PHE A 181 27.75 -3.71 -8.19
N LYS A 182 28.50 -2.72 -8.67
CA LYS A 182 29.91 -2.90 -9.06
C LYS A 182 30.81 -3.40 -7.95
#